data_b8a862c6cab38d8ce7210f8209e1e661
#
_entry.id   b8a862c6cab38d8ce7210f8209e1e661
#
_cell.length_a   1.000
_cell.length_b   1.000
_cell.length_c   1.000
_cell.angle_alpha   90.00
_cell.angle_beta   90.00
_cell.angle_gamma   90.00
#
_symmetry.space_group_name_H-M   'P 1'
#
loop_
_entity.id
_entity.type
_entity.pdbx_description
1 polymer ?
#
loop_
_entity_poly.entity_id
_entity_poly.type
_entity_poly.pdbx_seq_one_letter_code
_entity_poly.pdbx_strand_id
1 'polypeptide(L)'
;MIKKLKGGNSIYVTDDEKYLVCSNTRNSVYVHDLNTFKTVFQTKTVSNVAYYAISPDGKTLAAKNTSGEIALINMETGEEILRNKMQKSEGYPLTFTRDGKYVLDFDWGGRTMLLGFDNTCKVLDDTLREEMGESVGYLQYDRFENTVYKLVKGGYISLDTAYISPAGKSIKYKKLCTLIDRFPDRVRGLSICREKIYYITRERDFMVVCDKEFKELERIPLPPVVKDRQNYFQRAWVSPEEKYVCFKMAEPYTLIYDLKTMELVKALKYDFACDFTMIENDTRFILGTWEGAYVGSIEDLKSE
;
A
#
# COMPACT_ATOMS: atom_id res chain seq x y z
N MET A 1 -11.15 14.58 -18.69
CA MET A 1 -10.85 15.79 -17.86
C MET A 1 -10.33 15.37 -16.50
N ILE A 2 -9.14 15.85 -16.11
CA ILE A 2 -8.52 15.55 -14.80
C ILE A 2 -9.14 16.46 -13.72
N LYS A 3 -9.60 15.86 -12.62
CA LYS A 3 -10.14 16.57 -11.46
C LYS A 3 -9.14 16.55 -10.30
N LYS A 4 -8.99 17.70 -9.62
CA LYS A 4 -8.20 17.83 -8.38
C LYS A 4 -9.15 17.77 -7.18
N LEU A 5 -8.84 16.85 -6.24
CA LEU A 5 -9.55 16.69 -4.97
C LEU A 5 -8.66 17.17 -3.81
N LYS A 6 -9.27 17.50 -2.69
CA LYS A 6 -8.54 17.90 -1.46
C LYS A 6 -7.87 16.70 -0.81
N GLY A 7 -6.65 16.88 -0.34
CA GLY A 7 -5.84 15.78 0.21
C GLY A 7 -5.20 14.96 -0.90
N GLY A 8 -4.12 14.25 -0.60
CA GLY A 8 -3.40 13.44 -1.58
C GLY A 8 -2.05 12.97 -1.08
N ASN A 9 -1.66 13.35 0.13
CA ASN A 9 -0.37 12.96 0.70
C ASN A 9 -0.23 11.43 0.84
N SER A 10 -1.33 10.76 1.15
CA SER A 10 -1.49 9.31 1.10
C SER A 10 -2.89 9.03 0.56
N ILE A 11 -3.04 8.02 -0.27
CA ILE A 11 -4.31 7.65 -0.87
C ILE A 11 -4.65 6.19 -0.58
N TYR A 12 -5.93 5.90 -0.43
CA TYR A 12 -6.48 4.55 -0.33
C TYR A 12 -7.84 4.53 -1.02
N VAL A 13 -8.05 3.56 -1.88
CA VAL A 13 -9.34 3.33 -2.55
C VAL A 13 -10.01 2.13 -1.90
N THR A 14 -11.30 2.26 -1.58
CA THR A 14 -12.09 1.13 -1.07
C THR A 14 -12.19 0.01 -2.09
N ASP A 15 -12.37 -1.23 -1.63
CA ASP A 15 -12.38 -2.41 -2.52
C ASP A 15 -13.55 -2.41 -3.52
N ASP A 16 -14.66 -1.73 -3.17
CA ASP A 16 -15.80 -1.48 -4.06
C ASP A 16 -15.59 -0.28 -5.01
N GLU A 17 -14.42 0.35 -4.96
CA GLU A 17 -14.03 1.53 -5.72
C GLU A 17 -14.98 2.73 -5.55
N LYS A 18 -15.76 2.76 -4.48
CA LYS A 18 -16.74 3.81 -4.21
C LYS A 18 -16.11 5.05 -3.58
N TYR A 19 -15.13 4.87 -2.71
CA TYR A 19 -14.54 5.94 -1.95
C TYR A 19 -13.03 6.04 -2.14
N LEU A 20 -12.55 7.28 -2.25
CA LEU A 20 -11.15 7.64 -2.08
C LEU A 20 -10.95 8.23 -0.69
N VAL A 21 -10.10 7.60 0.10
CA VAL A 21 -9.59 8.13 1.36
C VAL A 21 -8.24 8.77 1.11
N CYS A 22 -8.04 9.98 1.58
CA CYS A 22 -6.76 10.66 1.48
C CYS A 22 -6.56 11.67 2.61
N SER A 23 -5.34 12.14 2.79
CA SER A 23 -5.00 13.14 3.82
C SER A 23 -4.26 14.32 3.23
N ASN A 24 -4.22 15.40 3.98
CA ASN A 24 -3.24 16.45 3.78
C ASN A 24 -2.06 16.26 4.75
N THR A 25 -1.02 17.07 4.57
CA THR A 25 0.18 17.06 5.43
C THR A 25 -0.07 17.53 6.88
N ARG A 26 -1.27 18.03 7.16
CA ARG A 26 -1.66 18.48 8.51
C ARG A 26 -2.37 17.34 9.26
N ASN A 27 -3.61 17.53 9.63
CA ASN A 27 -4.37 16.56 10.43
C ASN A 27 -5.77 16.28 9.88
N SER A 28 -5.97 16.49 8.58
CA SER A 28 -7.28 16.23 7.96
C SER A 28 -7.23 15.00 7.09
N VAL A 29 -8.18 14.12 7.32
CA VAL A 29 -8.53 13.00 6.44
C VAL A 29 -9.80 13.39 5.68
N TYR A 30 -9.81 13.11 4.40
CA TYR A 30 -10.92 13.34 3.49
C TYR A 30 -11.40 12.01 2.94
N VAL A 31 -12.71 11.84 2.86
CA VAL A 31 -13.33 10.75 2.12
C VAL A 31 -14.12 11.36 0.98
N HIS A 32 -13.78 11.00 -0.24
CA HIS A 32 -14.46 11.46 -1.45
C HIS A 32 -15.21 10.30 -2.09
N ASP A 33 -16.42 10.57 -2.54
CA ASP A 33 -17.17 9.66 -3.41
C ASP A 33 -16.58 9.73 -4.81
N LEU A 34 -16.12 8.62 -5.37
CA LEU A 34 -15.44 8.55 -6.66
C LEU A 34 -16.38 8.67 -7.86
N ASN A 35 -17.69 8.49 -7.68
CA ASN A 35 -18.68 8.69 -8.73
C ASN A 35 -19.04 10.17 -8.90
N THR A 36 -19.21 10.86 -7.79
CA THR A 36 -19.65 12.27 -7.77
C THR A 36 -18.51 13.25 -7.61
N PHE A 37 -17.33 12.81 -7.16
CA PHE A 37 -16.15 13.60 -6.77
C PHE A 37 -16.43 14.59 -5.63
N LYS A 38 -17.49 14.38 -4.88
CA LYS A 38 -17.82 15.19 -3.71
C LYS A 38 -17.13 14.64 -2.47
N THR A 39 -16.71 15.53 -1.58
CA THR A 39 -16.27 15.14 -0.25
C THR A 39 -17.48 14.67 0.54
N VAL A 40 -17.47 13.42 0.99
CA VAL A 40 -18.50 12.83 1.85
C VAL A 40 -18.36 13.40 3.25
N PHE A 41 -17.14 13.32 3.80
CA PHE A 41 -16.77 14.01 5.02
C PHE A 41 -15.29 14.41 5.03
N GLN A 42 -14.99 15.33 5.92
CA GLN A 42 -13.64 15.71 6.33
C GLN A 42 -13.57 15.64 7.84
N THR A 43 -12.59 14.94 8.38
CA THR A 43 -12.38 14.87 9.82
C THR A 43 -10.97 15.30 10.19
N LYS A 44 -10.83 15.92 11.36
CA LYS A 44 -9.52 16.18 11.97
C LYS A 44 -9.18 14.99 12.86
N THR A 45 -8.01 14.41 12.60
CA THR A 45 -7.55 13.23 13.33
C THR A 45 -6.02 13.28 13.50
N VAL A 46 -5.32 12.16 13.37
CA VAL A 46 -3.86 12.12 13.44
C VAL A 46 -3.22 12.91 12.29
N SER A 47 -2.11 13.59 12.55
CA SER A 47 -1.36 14.35 11.55
C SER A 47 -0.42 13.43 10.74
N ASN A 48 -0.08 13.82 9.52
CA ASN A 48 0.88 13.10 8.66
C ASN A 48 0.53 11.61 8.51
N VAL A 49 -0.70 11.34 8.08
CA VAL A 49 -1.15 9.96 7.86
C VAL A 49 -0.31 9.32 6.76
N ALA A 50 0.23 8.14 7.06
CA ALA A 50 1.04 7.34 6.16
C ALA A 50 0.25 6.16 5.58
N TYR A 51 -0.63 5.56 6.38
CA TYR A 51 -1.33 4.33 6.00
C TYR A 51 -2.81 4.37 6.40
N TYR A 52 -3.61 3.68 5.61
CA TYR A 52 -5.03 3.46 5.85
C TYR A 52 -5.39 1.97 5.75
N ALA A 53 -6.45 1.60 6.45
CA ALA A 53 -7.18 0.35 6.21
C ALA A 53 -8.66 0.57 6.47
N ILE A 54 -9.53 -0.19 5.80
CA ILE A 54 -10.96 -0.19 6.04
C ILE A 54 -11.36 -1.56 6.57
N SER A 55 -12.24 -1.57 7.56
CA SER A 55 -12.78 -2.80 8.12
C SER A 55 -13.54 -3.61 7.06
N PRO A 56 -13.57 -4.95 7.14
CA PRO A 56 -14.24 -5.79 6.14
C PRO A 56 -15.73 -5.47 5.92
N ASP A 57 -16.39 -4.88 6.91
CA ASP A 57 -17.79 -4.43 6.80
C ASP A 57 -17.92 -3.00 6.22
N GLY A 58 -16.82 -2.35 5.88
CA GLY A 58 -16.79 -1.00 5.32
C GLY A 58 -17.11 0.13 6.29
N LYS A 59 -17.32 -0.14 7.58
CA LYS A 59 -17.84 0.85 8.53
C LYS A 59 -16.78 1.62 9.30
N THR A 60 -15.56 1.11 9.37
CA THR A 60 -14.48 1.72 10.15
C THR A 60 -13.25 1.94 9.28
N LEU A 61 -12.73 3.16 9.29
CA LEU A 61 -11.45 3.53 8.74
C LEU A 61 -10.41 3.56 9.86
N ALA A 62 -9.31 2.86 9.69
CA ALA A 62 -8.10 3.03 10.48
C ALA A 62 -7.12 3.94 9.74
N ALA A 63 -6.65 4.99 10.39
CA ALA A 63 -5.64 5.92 9.86
C ALA A 63 -4.43 5.93 10.79
N LYS A 64 -3.25 5.62 10.26
CA LYS A 64 -1.98 5.58 11.01
C LYS A 64 -1.02 6.64 10.53
N ASN A 65 -0.43 7.35 11.46
CA ASN A 65 0.52 8.41 11.13
C ASN A 65 1.99 7.96 11.21
N THR A 66 2.89 8.85 10.76
CA THR A 66 4.34 8.62 10.78
C THR A 66 4.95 8.47 12.18
N SER A 67 4.21 8.80 13.25
CA SER A 67 4.65 8.62 14.64
C SER A 67 4.07 7.36 15.30
N GLY A 68 3.34 6.53 14.55
CA GLY A 68 2.75 5.27 15.03
C GLY A 68 1.45 5.44 15.80
N GLU A 69 0.80 6.61 15.72
CA GLU A 69 -0.51 6.83 16.29
C GLU A 69 -1.59 6.37 15.31
N ILE A 70 -2.59 5.65 15.80
CA ILE A 70 -3.70 5.11 15.02
C ILE A 70 -4.99 5.75 15.52
N ALA A 71 -5.80 6.23 14.58
CA ALA A 71 -7.18 6.64 14.83
C ALA A 71 -8.15 5.72 14.10
N LEU A 72 -9.20 5.29 14.78
CA LEU A 72 -10.35 4.61 14.19
C LEU A 72 -11.46 5.63 13.98
N ILE A 73 -12.01 5.69 12.78
CA ILE A 73 -12.98 6.69 12.36
C ILE A 73 -14.21 5.98 11.80
N ASN A 74 -15.38 6.40 12.21
CA ASN A 74 -16.64 5.92 11.65
C ASN A 74 -16.80 6.42 10.22
N MET A 75 -16.98 5.52 9.27
CA MET A 75 -17.08 5.84 7.81
C MET A 75 -18.41 6.53 7.44
N GLU A 76 -19.44 6.42 8.26
CA GLU A 76 -20.72 7.06 8.01
C GLU A 76 -20.75 8.50 8.54
N THR A 77 -20.23 8.70 9.77
CA THR A 77 -20.31 10.00 10.45
C THR A 77 -19.05 10.84 10.35
N GLY A 78 -17.89 10.21 10.09
CA GLY A 78 -16.58 10.85 10.13
C GLY A 78 -16.06 11.09 11.55
N GLU A 79 -16.75 10.60 12.57
CA GLU A 79 -16.35 10.76 13.97
C GLU A 79 -15.23 9.79 14.35
N GLU A 80 -14.29 10.27 15.17
CA GLU A 80 -13.24 9.44 15.72
C GLU A 80 -13.81 8.55 16.84
N ILE A 81 -13.72 7.22 16.64
CA ILE A 81 -14.20 6.21 17.60
C ILE A 81 -13.16 5.99 18.70
N LEU A 82 -11.88 5.93 18.30
CA LEU A 82 -10.78 5.54 19.15
C LEU A 82 -9.47 6.13 18.62
N ARG A 83 -8.57 6.47 19.56
CA ARG A 83 -7.19 6.84 19.25
C ARG A 83 -6.24 6.10 20.16
N ASN A 84 -5.20 5.50 19.57
CA ASN A 84 -4.18 4.78 20.32
C ASN A 84 -2.79 4.97 19.68
N LYS A 85 -1.78 4.84 20.50
CA LYS A 85 -0.39 4.86 20.07
C LYS A 85 0.29 3.55 20.47
N MET A 86 0.19 2.54 19.61
CA MET A 86 0.78 1.23 19.87
C MET A 86 2.30 1.20 19.72
N GLN A 87 2.84 2.06 18.89
CA GLN A 87 4.28 2.09 18.61
C GLN A 87 4.83 3.53 18.63
N LYS A 88 6.17 3.64 18.57
CA LYS A 88 6.86 4.94 18.65
C LYS A 88 7.26 5.50 17.28
N SER A 89 6.93 4.80 16.20
CA SER A 89 7.32 5.15 14.84
C SER A 89 6.25 4.73 13.84
N GLU A 90 6.40 5.14 12.60
CA GLU A 90 5.49 4.82 11.49
C GLU A 90 5.28 3.31 11.33
N GLY A 91 6.35 2.52 11.41
CA GLY A 91 6.30 1.09 11.14
C GLY A 91 5.88 0.78 9.70
N TYR A 92 5.10 -0.29 9.53
CA TYR A 92 4.59 -0.74 8.23
C TYR A 92 3.08 -0.50 8.07
N PRO A 93 2.51 -0.72 6.87
CA PRO A 93 1.08 -0.65 6.67
C PRO A 93 0.30 -1.49 7.68
N LEU A 94 -0.85 -0.99 8.07
CA LEU A 94 -1.80 -1.69 8.94
C LEU A 94 -2.93 -2.32 8.13
N THR A 95 -3.64 -3.28 8.72
CA THR A 95 -4.86 -3.86 8.15
C THR A 95 -5.82 -4.28 9.27
N PHE A 96 -7.04 -4.64 8.92
CA PHE A 96 -7.95 -5.30 9.85
C PHE A 96 -7.80 -6.81 9.80
N THR A 97 -8.12 -7.47 10.91
CA THR A 97 -8.38 -8.91 10.89
C THR A 97 -9.63 -9.21 10.04
N ARG A 98 -9.72 -10.41 9.49
CA ARG A 98 -10.82 -10.79 8.58
C ARG A 98 -12.21 -10.68 9.23
N ASP A 99 -12.29 -10.88 10.54
CA ASP A 99 -13.53 -10.69 11.30
C ASP A 99 -13.83 -9.24 11.68
N GLY A 100 -12.94 -8.33 11.32
CA GLY A 100 -13.06 -6.89 11.57
C GLY A 100 -12.92 -6.46 13.03
N LYS A 101 -12.58 -7.37 13.96
CA LYS A 101 -12.56 -7.06 15.40
C LYS A 101 -11.30 -6.36 15.88
N TYR A 102 -10.21 -6.47 15.13
CA TYR A 102 -8.91 -5.94 15.50
C TYR A 102 -8.26 -5.23 14.32
N VAL A 103 -7.48 -4.20 14.63
CA VAL A 103 -6.48 -3.67 13.71
C VAL A 103 -5.17 -4.40 13.95
N LEU A 104 -4.60 -4.89 12.88
CA LEU A 104 -3.31 -5.53 12.83
C LEU A 104 -2.28 -4.48 12.42
N ASP A 105 -1.28 -4.25 13.25
CA ASP A 105 -0.22 -3.26 13.02
C ASP A 105 1.17 -3.89 13.17
N PHE A 106 2.16 -3.28 12.50
CA PHE A 106 3.52 -3.80 12.44
C PHE A 106 4.54 -2.69 12.70
N ASP A 107 5.51 -2.94 13.59
CA ASP A 107 6.60 -2.01 13.83
C ASP A 107 7.79 -2.20 12.86
N TRP A 108 8.76 -1.29 12.89
CA TRP A 108 9.98 -1.41 12.09
C TRP A 108 10.80 -2.67 12.41
N GLY A 109 10.70 -3.21 13.61
CA GLY A 109 11.31 -4.48 14.02
C GLY A 109 10.50 -5.69 13.56
N GLY A 110 9.37 -5.48 12.87
CA GLY A 110 8.50 -6.54 12.38
C GLY A 110 7.64 -7.20 13.45
N ARG A 111 7.54 -6.63 14.66
CA ARG A 111 6.60 -7.13 15.66
C ARG A 111 5.17 -6.87 15.20
N THR A 112 4.32 -7.83 15.44
CA THR A 112 2.89 -7.74 15.13
C THR A 112 2.11 -7.37 16.36
N MET A 113 1.23 -6.41 16.22
CA MET A 113 0.39 -5.88 17.29
C MET A 113 -1.07 -5.90 16.89
N LEU A 114 -1.96 -6.18 17.85
CA LEU A 114 -3.41 -6.10 17.68
C LEU A 114 -3.96 -4.97 18.54
N LEU A 115 -4.80 -4.13 17.93
CA LEU A 115 -5.60 -3.12 18.59
C LEU A 115 -7.08 -3.51 18.52
N GLY A 116 -7.69 -3.72 19.67
CA GLY A 116 -9.14 -3.93 19.80
C GLY A 116 -9.92 -2.60 19.86
N PHE A 117 -11.19 -2.64 19.54
CA PHE A 117 -12.09 -1.49 19.66
C PHE A 117 -12.37 -1.07 21.12
N ASP A 118 -12.04 -1.93 22.07
CA ASP A 118 -12.04 -1.63 23.51
C ASP A 118 -10.74 -0.96 23.98
N ASN A 119 -9.90 -0.52 23.06
CA ASN A 119 -8.59 0.08 23.30
C ASN A 119 -7.54 -0.88 23.90
N THR A 120 -7.80 -2.16 23.88
CA THR A 120 -6.78 -3.14 24.29
C THR A 120 -5.72 -3.31 23.20
N CYS A 121 -4.45 -3.31 23.61
CA CYS A 121 -3.32 -3.59 22.75
C CYS A 121 -2.64 -4.89 23.16
N LYS A 122 -2.37 -5.76 22.19
CA LYS A 122 -1.59 -6.98 22.41
C LYS A 122 -0.44 -7.03 21.41
N VAL A 123 0.75 -7.30 21.92
CA VAL A 123 1.87 -7.73 21.09
C VAL A 123 1.72 -9.23 20.91
N LEU A 124 1.66 -9.67 19.65
CA LEU A 124 1.63 -11.09 19.33
C LEU A 124 3.05 -11.63 19.37
N ASP A 125 3.19 -12.80 19.99
CA ASP A 125 4.47 -13.50 20.07
C ASP A 125 4.84 -13.99 18.67
N ASP A 126 5.96 -13.51 18.15
CA ASP A 126 6.45 -13.82 16.81
C ASP A 126 7.59 -14.83 16.94
N THR A 127 7.24 -16.10 17.01
CA THR A 127 8.21 -17.21 17.12
C THR A 127 9.19 -17.26 15.94
N LEU A 128 8.81 -16.71 14.78
CA LEU A 128 9.70 -16.63 13.62
C LEU A 128 10.82 -15.61 13.79
N ARG A 129 10.65 -14.61 14.65
CA ARG A 129 11.70 -13.65 14.94
C ARG A 129 12.90 -14.31 15.61
N GLU A 130 12.67 -15.30 16.46
CA GLU A 130 13.72 -16.07 17.12
C GLU A 130 14.41 -17.04 16.17
N GLU A 131 13.67 -17.66 15.24
CA GLU A 131 14.20 -18.64 14.30
C GLU A 131 14.91 -18.01 13.10
N MET A 132 14.45 -16.84 12.63
CA MET A 132 14.90 -16.24 11.37
C MET A 132 15.77 -14.99 11.54
N GLY A 133 16.04 -14.57 12.77
CA GLY A 133 16.83 -13.38 13.09
C GLY A 133 16.06 -12.08 12.85
N GLU A 134 16.76 -10.94 12.96
CA GLU A 134 16.14 -9.64 12.78
C GLU A 134 15.44 -9.55 11.43
N SER A 135 14.14 -9.21 11.43
CA SER A 135 13.38 -9.06 10.21
C SER A 135 13.89 -7.86 9.42
N VAL A 136 14.30 -8.10 8.24
CA VAL A 136 14.66 -7.04 7.30
C VAL A 136 13.38 -6.52 6.67
N GLY A 137 12.90 -5.52 7.21
CA GLY A 137 11.76 -4.75 7.04
C GLY A 137 11.19 -4.47 5.67
N TYR A 138 10.44 -5.36 5.06
CA TYR A 138 9.42 -4.98 4.08
C TYR A 138 8.18 -5.81 4.35
N LEU A 139 7.05 -5.12 4.47
CA LEU A 139 5.78 -5.76 4.71
C LEU A 139 4.75 -5.18 3.75
N GLN A 140 3.98 -6.05 3.11
CA GLN A 140 2.90 -5.65 2.23
C GLN A 140 1.66 -6.49 2.48
N TYR A 141 0.52 -5.84 2.48
CA TYR A 141 -0.78 -6.46 2.61
C TYR A 141 -1.36 -6.77 1.23
N ASP A 142 -1.78 -8.01 1.05
CA ASP A 142 -2.58 -8.45 -0.09
C ASP A 142 -4.06 -8.34 0.25
N ARG A 143 -4.69 -7.30 -0.26
CA ARG A 143 -6.13 -7.05 -0.03
C ARG A 143 -7.03 -8.10 -0.69
N PHE A 144 -6.54 -8.82 -1.70
CA PHE A 144 -7.33 -9.80 -2.43
C PHE A 144 -7.47 -11.11 -1.64
N GLU A 145 -6.40 -11.50 -0.95
CA GLU A 145 -6.36 -12.76 -0.18
C GLU A 145 -6.36 -12.56 1.33
N ASN A 146 -6.43 -11.33 1.83
CA ASN A 146 -6.25 -11.01 3.25
C ASN A 146 -4.96 -11.56 3.84
N THR A 147 -3.90 -11.53 3.07
CA THR A 147 -2.61 -12.08 3.43
C THR A 147 -1.59 -10.97 3.62
N VAL A 148 -0.78 -11.07 4.64
CA VAL A 148 0.38 -10.19 4.84
C VAL A 148 1.63 -10.92 4.38
N TYR A 149 2.34 -10.34 3.42
CA TYR A 149 3.67 -10.80 3.02
C TYR A 149 4.72 -10.03 3.80
N LYS A 150 5.63 -10.75 4.42
CA LYS A 150 6.73 -10.17 5.18
C LYS A 150 8.04 -10.67 4.63
N LEU A 151 8.94 -9.74 4.27
CA LEU A 151 10.31 -10.07 3.94
C LEU A 151 11.09 -10.33 5.23
N VAL A 152 11.68 -11.50 5.31
CA VAL A 152 12.61 -11.87 6.37
C VAL A 152 13.96 -12.23 5.78
N LYS A 153 14.99 -12.33 6.60
CA LYS A 153 16.32 -12.72 6.13
C LYS A 153 16.24 -14.06 5.41
N GLY A 154 16.53 -14.07 4.12
CA GLY A 154 16.53 -15.25 3.28
C GLY A 154 15.19 -15.63 2.65
N GLY A 155 14.15 -14.79 2.71
CA GLY A 155 12.93 -15.10 1.99
C GLY A 155 11.70 -14.26 2.32
N TYR A 156 10.57 -14.66 1.75
CA TYR A 156 9.26 -14.16 2.10
C TYR A 156 8.45 -15.17 2.89
N ILE A 157 7.69 -14.66 3.83
CA ILE A 157 6.69 -15.42 4.55
C ILE A 157 5.33 -14.78 4.38
N SER A 158 4.27 -15.57 4.40
CA SER A 158 2.90 -15.08 4.41
C SER A 158 2.22 -15.35 5.74
N LEU A 159 1.39 -14.43 6.13
CA LEU A 159 0.49 -14.53 7.26
C LEU A 159 -0.94 -14.38 6.75
N ASP A 160 -1.73 -15.43 6.86
CA ASP A 160 -3.18 -15.32 6.64
C ASP A 160 -3.83 -14.65 7.85
N THR A 161 -4.42 -13.47 7.62
CA THR A 161 -5.08 -12.70 8.68
C THR A 161 -6.29 -13.42 9.30
N ALA A 162 -6.85 -14.44 8.62
CA ALA A 162 -7.93 -15.27 9.15
C ALA A 162 -7.50 -16.16 10.32
N TYR A 163 -6.23 -16.49 10.42
CA TYR A 163 -5.69 -17.33 11.48
C TYR A 163 -5.21 -16.59 12.72
N ILE A 164 -5.31 -15.26 12.72
CA ILE A 164 -4.94 -14.48 13.90
C ILE A 164 -6.05 -14.58 14.92
N SER A 165 -5.82 -15.41 15.93
CA SER A 165 -6.72 -15.51 17.07
C SER A 165 -6.26 -14.56 18.19
N PRO A 166 -7.15 -13.68 18.70
CA PRO A 166 -6.84 -12.84 19.87
C PRO A 166 -6.54 -13.63 21.15
N ALA A 167 -7.05 -14.85 21.21
CA ALA A 167 -6.75 -15.79 22.29
C ALA A 167 -5.40 -16.51 22.10
N GLY A 168 -4.86 -16.49 20.88
CA GLY A 168 -3.58 -17.07 20.56
C GLY A 168 -2.41 -16.21 21.04
N LYS A 169 -1.40 -16.82 21.61
CA LYS A 169 -0.15 -16.15 21.96
C LYS A 169 0.84 -16.11 20.80
N SER A 170 0.57 -16.82 19.71
CA SER A 170 1.48 -16.99 18.58
C SER A 170 0.78 -16.76 17.25
N ILE A 171 1.54 -16.27 16.29
CA ILE A 171 1.17 -16.10 14.90
C ILE A 171 1.75 -17.28 14.12
N LYS A 172 0.94 -17.91 13.27
CA LYS A 172 1.43 -18.93 12.36
C LYS A 172 1.71 -18.30 11.00
N TYR A 173 2.96 -18.29 10.59
CA TYR A 173 3.38 -17.92 9.27
C TYR A 173 3.61 -19.16 8.41
N LYS A 174 3.24 -19.08 7.13
CA LYS A 174 3.67 -20.05 6.13
C LYS A 174 4.92 -19.49 5.45
N LYS A 175 6.02 -20.24 5.49
CA LYS A 175 7.22 -19.91 4.71
C LYS A 175 6.91 -20.21 3.23
N LEU A 176 6.89 -19.19 2.39
CA LEU A 176 6.57 -19.32 0.97
C LEU A 176 7.79 -19.68 0.13
N CYS A 177 8.89 -18.99 0.34
CA CYS A 177 10.09 -19.23 -0.46
C CYS A 177 11.34 -18.87 0.30
N THR A 178 12.44 -19.54 -0.01
CA THR A 178 13.78 -19.09 0.31
C THR A 178 14.25 -18.26 -0.86
N LEU A 179 14.08 -16.95 -0.80
CA LEU A 179 14.70 -16.06 -1.77
C LEU A 179 16.14 -15.89 -1.40
N ILE A 180 16.83 -16.61 -2.08
CA ILE A 180 18.24 -16.73 -2.24
C ILE A 180 18.86 -15.35 -2.37
N ASP A 181 19.85 -15.06 -1.57
CA ASP A 181 21.06 -14.22 -1.73
C ASP A 181 20.98 -12.93 -2.56
N ARG A 182 19.86 -12.61 -3.20
CA ARG A 182 19.75 -11.57 -4.19
C ARG A 182 18.65 -10.54 -3.97
N PHE A 183 17.91 -10.64 -2.85
CA PHE A 183 16.99 -9.56 -2.52
C PHE A 183 17.76 -8.40 -1.95
N PRO A 184 17.66 -7.23 -2.59
CA PRO A 184 18.32 -6.05 -2.07
C PRO A 184 17.64 -5.63 -0.77
N ASP A 185 18.40 -5.00 0.11
CA ASP A 185 17.93 -4.38 1.34
C ASP A 185 16.77 -3.39 1.18
N ARG A 186 16.32 -3.16 -0.06
CA ARG A 186 15.20 -2.27 -0.38
C ARG A 186 14.52 -2.72 -1.68
N VAL A 187 13.48 -3.51 -1.58
CA VAL A 187 12.54 -3.73 -2.69
C VAL A 187 11.73 -2.45 -2.90
N ARG A 188 12.02 -1.71 -3.94
CA ARG A 188 11.36 -0.42 -4.23
C ARG A 188 10.18 -0.49 -5.17
N GLY A 189 9.66 -1.65 -5.45
CA GLY A 189 8.62 -1.81 -6.46
C GLY A 189 7.86 -3.12 -6.35
N LEU A 190 7.57 -3.55 -5.12
CA LEU A 190 6.68 -4.69 -4.93
C LEU A 190 5.24 -4.25 -5.14
N SER A 191 4.55 -4.88 -6.06
CA SER A 191 3.12 -4.72 -6.29
C SER A 191 2.47 -6.10 -6.20
N ILE A 192 1.39 -6.17 -5.44
CA ILE A 192 0.57 -7.38 -5.29
C ILE A 192 -0.73 -7.13 -6.03
N CYS A 193 -0.89 -7.84 -7.15
CA CYS A 193 -2.11 -7.84 -7.95
C CYS A 193 -2.98 -9.04 -7.58
N ARG A 194 -4.10 -9.24 -8.25
CA ARG A 194 -5.05 -10.30 -7.93
C ARG A 194 -4.42 -11.69 -8.00
N GLU A 195 -3.73 -12.00 -9.08
CA GLU A 195 -3.17 -13.33 -9.35
C GLU A 195 -1.64 -13.39 -9.23
N LYS A 196 -0.97 -12.24 -9.32
CA LYS A 196 0.47 -12.16 -9.45
C LYS A 196 1.11 -11.16 -8.50
N ILE A 197 2.40 -11.33 -8.33
CA ILE A 197 3.27 -10.43 -7.59
C ILE A 197 4.35 -9.93 -8.55
N TYR A 198 4.58 -8.63 -8.52
CA TYR A 198 5.57 -7.95 -9.35
C TYR A 198 6.62 -7.29 -8.47
N TYR A 199 7.89 -7.46 -8.80
CA TYR A 199 8.96 -6.71 -8.14
C TYR A 199 10.10 -6.35 -9.11
N ILE A 200 10.87 -5.35 -8.76
CA ILE A 200 11.99 -4.88 -9.58
C ILE A 200 13.29 -5.44 -9.03
N THR A 201 14.13 -5.99 -9.93
CA THR A 201 15.47 -6.47 -9.59
C THR A 201 16.37 -5.34 -9.07
N ARG A 202 17.37 -5.69 -8.27
CA ARG A 202 18.32 -4.72 -7.71
C ARG A 202 19.04 -3.91 -8.79
N GLU A 203 19.41 -4.57 -9.84
CA GLU A 203 20.12 -4.00 -11.00
C GLU A 203 19.21 -3.08 -11.82
N ARG A 204 17.89 -3.15 -11.60
CA ARG A 204 16.83 -2.45 -12.36
C ARG A 204 16.80 -2.83 -13.83
N ASP A 205 17.21 -4.04 -14.17
CA ASP A 205 17.16 -4.53 -15.55
C ASP A 205 15.80 -5.13 -15.90
N PHE A 206 15.15 -5.73 -14.89
CA PHE A 206 13.92 -6.47 -15.06
C PHE A 206 12.90 -6.18 -13.97
N MET A 207 11.63 -6.21 -14.37
CA MET A 207 10.52 -6.50 -13.48
C MET A 207 10.29 -8.02 -13.50
N VAL A 208 10.31 -8.63 -12.34
CA VAL A 208 10.04 -10.06 -12.18
C VAL A 208 8.56 -10.24 -11.85
N VAL A 209 7.92 -11.16 -12.55
CA VAL A 209 6.55 -11.57 -12.35
C VAL A 209 6.55 -12.92 -11.65
N CYS A 210 5.84 -13.01 -10.54
CA CYS A 210 5.71 -14.23 -9.75
C CYS A 210 4.24 -14.59 -9.52
N ASP A 211 3.99 -15.87 -9.23
CA ASP A 211 2.74 -16.28 -8.59
C ASP A 211 2.67 -15.83 -7.11
N LYS A 212 1.57 -16.15 -6.43
CA LYS A 212 1.37 -15.82 -5.01
C LYS A 212 2.31 -16.57 -4.05
N GLU A 213 3.00 -17.58 -4.52
CA GLU A 213 4.03 -18.31 -3.78
C GLU A 213 5.45 -17.83 -4.10
N PHE A 214 5.59 -16.69 -4.82
CA PHE A 214 6.86 -16.10 -5.29
C PHE A 214 7.65 -16.98 -6.25
N LYS A 215 7.00 -17.94 -6.91
CA LYS A 215 7.62 -18.66 -8.01
C LYS A 215 7.68 -17.75 -9.22
N GLU A 216 8.87 -17.55 -9.76
CA GLU A 216 9.08 -16.73 -10.96
C GLU A 216 8.37 -17.35 -12.18
N LEU A 217 7.57 -16.53 -12.84
CA LEU A 217 6.83 -16.86 -14.04
C LEU A 217 7.47 -16.22 -15.28
N GLU A 218 7.91 -14.96 -15.15
CA GLU A 218 8.40 -14.16 -16.27
C GLU A 218 9.34 -13.06 -15.79
N ARG A 219 10.19 -12.55 -16.68
CA ARG A 219 10.97 -11.31 -16.52
C ARG A 219 10.68 -10.36 -17.66
N ILE A 220 10.23 -9.18 -17.33
CA ILE A 220 9.92 -8.10 -18.25
C ILE A 220 11.08 -7.10 -18.22
N PRO A 221 11.77 -6.83 -19.34
CA PRO A 221 12.83 -5.84 -19.40
C PRO A 221 12.29 -4.45 -19.08
N LEU A 222 12.93 -3.71 -18.17
CA LEU A 222 12.52 -2.36 -17.84
C LEU A 222 12.93 -1.36 -18.92
N PRO A 223 12.18 -0.25 -19.08
CA PRO A 223 12.54 0.82 -20.02
C PRO A 223 13.90 1.46 -19.68
N PRO A 224 14.65 1.92 -20.69
CA PRO A 224 15.98 2.51 -20.48
C PRO A 224 15.99 3.66 -19.45
N VAL A 225 14.96 4.52 -19.46
CA VAL A 225 14.84 5.63 -18.52
C VAL A 225 14.73 5.18 -17.06
N VAL A 226 14.13 4.00 -16.81
CA VAL A 226 14.01 3.42 -15.47
C VAL A 226 15.31 2.74 -15.04
N LYS A 227 16.04 2.17 -16.01
CA LYS A 227 17.36 1.55 -15.78
C LYS A 227 18.43 2.58 -15.44
N ASP A 228 18.30 3.79 -15.98
CA ASP A 228 19.29 4.83 -15.78
C ASP A 228 19.43 5.15 -14.28
N ARG A 229 20.64 4.88 -13.75
CA ARG A 229 20.94 5.09 -12.33
C ARG A 229 21.06 6.57 -11.97
N GLN A 230 21.24 7.46 -12.94
CA GLN A 230 21.22 8.90 -12.75
C GLN A 230 19.80 9.42 -12.56
N ASN A 231 18.82 8.78 -13.22
CA ASN A 231 17.41 9.05 -13.02
C ASN A 231 16.92 8.22 -11.83
N TYR A 232 16.84 8.87 -10.67
CA TYR A 232 16.46 8.20 -9.44
C TYR A 232 15.01 7.72 -9.48
N PHE A 233 14.82 6.44 -9.68
CA PHE A 233 13.54 5.76 -9.53
C PHE A 233 13.22 5.57 -8.04
N GLN A 234 12.06 6.05 -7.61
CA GLN A 234 11.64 5.99 -6.21
C GLN A 234 10.70 4.83 -5.90
N ARG A 235 9.71 4.60 -6.75
CA ARG A 235 8.65 3.62 -6.53
C ARG A 235 8.04 3.15 -7.86
N ALA A 236 7.51 1.92 -7.87
CA ALA A 236 6.68 1.42 -8.96
C ALA A 236 5.38 0.86 -8.40
N TRP A 237 4.34 0.95 -9.20
CA TRP A 237 3.03 0.34 -8.94
C TRP A 237 2.55 -0.34 -10.22
N VAL A 238 2.12 -1.58 -10.11
CA VAL A 238 1.37 -2.25 -11.17
C VAL A 238 -0.11 -2.03 -10.90
N SER A 239 -0.87 -1.73 -11.94
CA SER A 239 -2.30 -1.52 -11.84
C SER A 239 -3.06 -2.81 -11.45
N PRO A 240 -4.22 -2.70 -10.79
CA PRO A 240 -4.96 -3.87 -10.29
C PRO A 240 -5.30 -4.92 -11.35
N GLU A 241 -5.61 -4.49 -12.58
CA GLU A 241 -5.95 -5.37 -13.71
C GLU A 241 -4.73 -5.70 -14.60
N GLU A 242 -3.52 -5.41 -14.11
CA GLU A 242 -2.25 -5.75 -14.76
C GLU A 242 -2.12 -5.20 -16.19
N LYS A 243 -2.70 -4.02 -16.48
CA LYS A 243 -2.58 -3.35 -17.80
C LYS A 243 -1.45 -2.36 -17.85
N TYR A 244 -1.16 -1.71 -16.74
CA TYR A 244 -0.20 -0.62 -16.68
C TYR A 244 0.79 -0.78 -15.53
N VAL A 245 1.97 -0.22 -15.72
CA VAL A 245 2.93 0.01 -14.64
C VAL A 245 3.25 1.50 -14.57
N CYS A 246 3.26 2.01 -13.36
CA CYS A 246 3.57 3.40 -13.07
C CYS A 246 4.91 3.48 -12.34
N PHE A 247 5.83 4.30 -12.83
CA PHE A 247 7.13 4.56 -12.22
C PHE A 247 7.18 5.99 -11.70
N LYS A 248 7.33 6.14 -10.39
CA LYS A 248 7.68 7.44 -9.82
C LYS A 248 9.17 7.65 -9.98
N MET A 249 9.53 8.62 -10.80
CA MET A 249 10.91 9.05 -11.01
C MET A 249 11.29 10.14 -10.00
N ALA A 250 12.53 10.60 -10.03
CA ALA A 250 12.88 11.87 -9.39
C ALA A 250 11.95 12.97 -9.92
N GLU A 251 11.53 13.85 -9.02
CA GLU A 251 10.61 14.95 -9.34
C GLU A 251 10.92 15.63 -10.68
N PRO A 252 9.93 16.05 -11.43
CA PRO A 252 8.49 15.99 -11.11
C PRO A 252 7.72 14.87 -11.85
N TYR A 253 8.36 13.84 -12.37
CA TYR A 253 7.74 12.93 -13.32
C TYR A 253 7.24 11.62 -12.69
N THR A 254 6.03 11.25 -13.11
CA THR A 254 5.44 9.92 -12.93
C THR A 254 5.14 9.35 -14.31
N LEU A 255 5.77 8.22 -14.66
CA LEU A 255 5.70 7.63 -15.99
C LEU A 255 4.75 6.43 -15.97
N ILE A 256 3.76 6.43 -16.85
CA ILE A 256 2.81 5.31 -17.02
C ILE A 256 3.19 4.57 -18.30
N TYR A 257 3.45 3.28 -18.17
CA TYR A 257 3.76 2.37 -19.27
C TYR A 257 2.67 1.31 -19.41
N ASP A 258 2.43 0.88 -20.64
CA ASP A 258 1.73 -0.37 -20.88
C ASP A 258 2.58 -1.54 -20.33
N LEU A 259 2.00 -2.37 -19.46
CA LEU A 259 2.75 -3.41 -18.77
C LEU A 259 3.27 -4.50 -19.71
N LYS A 260 2.53 -4.78 -20.78
CA LYS A 260 2.87 -5.86 -21.74
C LYS A 260 3.93 -5.44 -22.74
N THR A 261 3.80 -4.22 -23.29
CA THR A 261 4.71 -3.74 -24.36
C THR A 261 5.87 -2.93 -23.82
N MET A 262 5.77 -2.43 -22.59
CA MET A 262 6.69 -1.44 -22.02
C MET A 262 6.82 -0.18 -22.87
N GLU A 263 5.76 0.18 -23.60
CA GLU A 263 5.65 1.44 -24.29
C GLU A 263 5.12 2.53 -23.35
N LEU A 264 5.69 3.72 -23.46
CA LEU A 264 5.25 4.86 -22.65
C LEU A 264 3.86 5.31 -23.09
N VAL A 265 2.90 5.20 -22.18
CA VAL A 265 1.53 5.71 -22.38
C VAL A 265 1.48 7.20 -22.10
N LYS A 266 2.05 7.63 -20.97
CA LYS A 266 2.10 9.04 -20.59
C LYS A 266 3.17 9.33 -19.55
N ALA A 267 3.72 10.54 -19.61
CA ALA A 267 4.52 11.16 -18.55
C ALA A 267 3.65 12.23 -17.84
N LEU A 268 3.30 11.98 -16.60
CA LEU A 268 2.60 12.94 -15.75
C LEU A 268 3.62 13.84 -15.07
N LYS A 269 3.43 15.15 -15.17
CA LYS A 269 4.30 16.15 -14.54
C LYS A 269 3.57 16.77 -13.34
N TYR A 270 3.77 16.20 -12.18
CA TYR A 270 3.23 16.70 -10.92
C TYR A 270 4.31 16.69 -9.84
N ASP A 271 4.48 17.81 -9.17
CA ASP A 271 5.42 17.92 -8.06
C ASP A 271 4.91 17.10 -6.86
N PHE A 272 5.85 16.53 -6.12
CA PHE A 272 5.59 15.80 -4.87
C PHE A 272 4.55 14.68 -5.00
N ALA A 273 4.60 13.91 -6.10
CA ALA A 273 3.81 12.69 -6.22
C ALA A 273 4.16 11.71 -5.07
N CYS A 274 3.15 11.24 -4.34
CA CYS A 274 3.32 10.40 -3.15
C CYS A 274 2.88 8.97 -3.41
N ASP A 275 1.74 8.83 -4.11
CA ASP A 275 1.09 7.55 -4.29
C ASP A 275 0.32 7.51 -5.61
N PHE A 276 0.04 6.31 -6.12
CA PHE A 276 -0.65 6.11 -7.37
C PHE A 276 -1.48 4.81 -7.32
N THR A 277 -2.66 4.84 -7.89
CA THR A 277 -3.47 3.64 -8.13
C THR A 277 -4.33 3.81 -9.37
N MET A 278 -4.92 2.72 -9.82
CA MET A 278 -5.92 2.72 -10.89
C MET A 278 -7.22 2.08 -10.42
N ILE A 279 -8.31 2.44 -11.05
CA ILE A 279 -9.68 2.00 -10.75
C ILE A 279 -10.46 1.77 -12.05
N GLU A 280 -11.67 1.22 -11.92
CA GLU A 280 -12.59 0.98 -13.04
C GLU A 280 -11.93 0.16 -14.16
N ASN A 281 -11.40 -1.01 -13.80
CA ASN A 281 -10.67 -1.90 -14.72
C ASN A 281 -9.49 -1.19 -15.42
N ASP A 282 -8.75 -0.39 -14.68
CA ASP A 282 -7.58 0.36 -15.15
C ASP A 282 -7.91 1.42 -16.22
N THR A 283 -9.14 1.92 -16.26
CA THR A 283 -9.52 3.00 -17.18
C THR A 283 -9.30 4.39 -16.60
N ARG A 284 -9.25 4.49 -15.28
CA ARG A 284 -9.03 5.73 -14.55
C ARG A 284 -7.85 5.62 -13.59
N PHE A 285 -7.08 6.70 -13.46
CA PHE A 285 -5.98 6.80 -12.52
C PHE A 285 -6.31 7.74 -11.36
N ILE A 286 -5.67 7.51 -10.24
CA ILE A 286 -5.62 8.40 -9.09
C ILE A 286 -4.15 8.62 -8.74
N LEU A 287 -3.70 9.87 -8.78
CA LEU A 287 -2.36 10.29 -8.39
C LEU A 287 -2.45 11.16 -7.14
N GLY A 288 -1.89 10.69 -6.06
CA GLY A 288 -1.76 11.43 -4.81
C GLY A 288 -0.51 12.30 -4.80
N THR A 289 -0.65 13.57 -4.41
CA THR A 289 0.44 14.52 -4.23
C THR A 289 0.27 15.30 -2.93
N TRP A 290 1.29 16.04 -2.50
CA TRP A 290 1.14 16.92 -1.34
C TRP A 290 0.12 18.03 -1.55
N GLU A 291 -0.18 18.38 -2.79
CA GLU A 291 -1.14 19.43 -3.12
C GLU A 291 -2.59 18.95 -3.28
N GLY A 292 -2.80 17.66 -3.50
CA GLY A 292 -4.11 17.07 -3.70
C GLY A 292 -4.05 15.73 -4.42
N ALA A 293 -5.20 15.07 -4.55
CA ALA A 293 -5.35 13.89 -5.37
C ALA A 293 -5.91 14.29 -6.75
N TYR A 294 -5.29 13.77 -7.81
CA TYR A 294 -5.70 14.01 -9.20
C TYR A 294 -6.35 12.74 -9.73
N VAL A 295 -7.57 12.85 -10.21
CA VAL A 295 -8.34 11.73 -10.76
C VAL A 295 -8.68 12.03 -12.21
N GLY A 296 -8.34 11.10 -13.10
CA GLY A 296 -8.55 11.26 -14.54
C GLY A 296 -8.69 9.94 -15.28
N SER A 297 -9.09 10.00 -16.54
CA SER A 297 -9.12 8.85 -17.44
C SER A 297 -7.76 8.67 -18.13
N ILE A 298 -7.40 7.42 -18.39
CA ILE A 298 -6.20 7.13 -19.23
C ILE A 298 -6.40 7.66 -20.65
N GLU A 299 -7.62 7.69 -21.17
CA GLU A 299 -7.90 8.28 -22.48
C GLU A 299 -7.66 9.78 -22.52
N ASP A 300 -8.00 10.50 -21.46
CA ASP A 300 -7.68 11.93 -21.34
C ASP A 300 -6.17 12.19 -21.43
N LEU A 301 -5.35 11.22 -21.02
CA LEU A 301 -3.90 11.33 -21.07
C LEU A 301 -3.34 11.10 -22.47
N LYS A 302 -3.98 10.30 -23.29
CA LYS A 302 -3.53 9.98 -24.66
C LYS A 302 -3.80 11.13 -25.65
N SER A 303 -4.69 12.04 -25.30
CA SER A 303 -5.14 13.14 -26.17
C SER A 303 -4.34 14.45 -26.03
N GLU A 304 -3.40 14.52 -25.10
CA GLU A 304 -2.47 15.65 -24.91
C GLU A 304 -1.05 15.28 -25.36
#